data_d532b9881f64415cc8d8f79698d05be3
#
_entry.id   d532b9881f64415cc8d8f79698d05be3
#
_cell.length_a   1.000
_cell.length_b   1.000
_cell.length_c   1.000
_cell.angle_alpha   90.00
_cell.angle_beta   90.00
_cell.angle_gamma   90.00
#
_symmetry.space_group_name_H-M   'P 1'
#
loop_
_entity.id
_entity.type
_entity.pdbx_description
1 polymer ?
#
loop_
_entity_poly.entity_id
_entity_poly.type
_entity_poly.pdbx_seq_one_letter_code
_entity_poly.pdbx_strand_id
1 'polypeptide(L)'
;LWKKYDSIYDIPYEGKGYLVKTGITGGLDLYFGNKYFGKTPPLGSEIRIEYMQTSGEGGNVREGEDVNFKWIDSGYSLDGEEVDLNTALTTKMSKLITFGSNPEPTALTRLIAPKTSRSFVLANPDNYIIFLEKFNYFSVVDAYTTFDDQYLDDDNIIYLFLIPDIKKRLKNNENYFSVPQKFFTLTDQEESKVLNTIEDSGSKVVTTLVKIVEPEIVKYVLNISLVVFEGYSQDVIKSNIISNLSDYFLNVRRRDLIPSSDLVRIIENVEGVDSVNVSFISELNETSKKGNPSAPLIGIDDMGDIVIGKNELPLIRGGWKDRNGIAYEDGIFDDRPGSVNISIKRVTKQTTNTLLFQENMNKIMNK
;
A
#
# COMPACT_ATOMS: atom_id res chain seq x y z
N LEU A 1 27.97 31.76 9.98
CA LEU A 1 27.05 30.64 10.01
C LEU A 1 27.71 29.43 10.67
N TRP A 2 26.95 28.68 11.46
CA TRP A 2 27.39 27.42 12.05
C TRP A 2 27.07 26.28 11.08
N LYS A 3 27.96 25.29 10.97
CA LYS A 3 27.78 24.14 10.06
C LYS A 3 27.39 22.91 10.86
N LYS A 4 26.42 22.14 10.35
CA LYS A 4 26.04 20.83 10.92
C LYS A 4 27.12 19.79 10.59
N TYR A 5 27.44 18.96 11.58
CA TYR A 5 28.32 17.79 11.47
C TYR A 5 27.60 16.56 12.05
N ASP A 6 28.01 15.36 11.64
CA ASP A 6 27.45 14.12 12.14
C ASP A 6 28.18 13.60 13.38
N SER A 7 29.46 13.93 13.51
CA SER A 7 30.27 13.63 14.68
C SER A 7 30.99 14.86 15.22
N ILE A 8 31.17 14.92 16.55
CA ILE A 8 31.94 15.99 17.20
C ILE A 8 33.40 15.98 16.76
N TYR A 9 33.94 14.81 16.44
CA TYR A 9 35.30 14.61 16.00
C TYR A 9 35.61 15.19 14.62
N ASP A 10 34.54 15.38 13.81
CA ASP A 10 34.66 15.96 12.47
C ASP A 10 34.72 17.48 12.49
N ILE A 11 34.48 18.12 13.65
CA ILE A 11 34.51 19.56 13.77
C ILE A 11 35.95 20.00 13.95
N PRO A 12 36.51 20.83 13.02
CA PRO A 12 37.86 21.38 13.17
C PRO A 12 38.04 22.14 14.48
N TYR A 13 39.24 22.18 15.03
CA TYR A 13 39.58 22.79 16.33
C TYR A 13 38.96 24.19 16.55
N GLU A 14 39.00 25.06 15.56
CA GLU A 14 38.39 26.40 15.62
C GLU A 14 37.09 26.52 14.79
N GLY A 15 36.55 25.41 14.32
CA GLY A 15 35.38 25.37 13.49
C GLY A 15 34.09 25.78 14.23
N LYS A 16 33.21 26.51 13.56
CA LYS A 16 31.84 26.78 14.04
C LYS A 16 30.92 25.62 13.62
N GLY A 17 30.95 24.55 14.42
CA GLY A 17 30.17 23.36 14.15
C GLY A 17 29.13 23.05 15.24
N TYR A 18 28.07 22.37 14.86
CA TYR A 18 27.08 21.83 15.79
C TYR A 18 26.61 20.43 15.35
N LEU A 19 26.15 19.68 16.31
CA LEU A 19 25.49 18.37 16.13
C LEU A 19 24.03 18.49 16.50
N VAL A 20 23.22 17.67 15.85
CA VAL A 20 21.81 17.51 16.18
C VAL A 20 21.60 16.09 16.69
N LYS A 21 21.03 15.94 17.88
CA LYS A 21 20.66 14.65 18.44
C LYS A 21 19.19 14.66 18.81
N THR A 22 18.57 13.51 18.80
CA THR A 22 17.21 13.36 19.29
C THR A 22 17.18 13.51 20.80
N GLY A 23 16.37 14.41 21.31
CA GLY A 23 16.19 14.63 22.75
C GLY A 23 15.44 13.48 23.42
N ILE A 24 15.66 13.28 24.73
CA ILE A 24 15.06 12.21 25.51
C ILE A 24 13.53 12.32 25.58
N THR A 25 13.01 13.54 25.57
CA THR A 25 11.56 13.84 25.63
C THR A 25 10.91 14.02 24.25
N GLY A 26 11.63 13.68 23.18
CA GLY A 26 11.29 14.08 21.80
C GLY A 26 11.86 15.46 21.48
N GLY A 27 11.82 15.84 20.21
CA GLY A 27 12.47 17.06 19.73
C GLY A 27 13.96 16.88 19.43
N LEU A 28 14.68 17.98 19.26
CA LEU A 28 16.07 17.98 18.83
C LEU A 28 16.94 18.78 19.81
N ASP A 29 18.02 18.15 20.26
CA ASP A 29 19.05 18.77 21.06
C ASP A 29 20.20 19.23 20.17
N LEU A 30 20.67 20.48 20.37
CA LEU A 30 21.82 21.04 19.68
C LEU A 30 23.03 20.96 20.58
N TYR A 31 24.10 20.34 20.10
CA TYR A 31 25.37 20.24 20.79
C TYR A 31 26.41 21.04 20.02
N PHE A 32 27.05 21.97 20.69
CA PHE A 32 28.15 22.76 20.14
C PHE A 32 29.51 22.18 20.52
N GLY A 33 30.58 22.72 19.96
CA GLY A 33 31.93 22.30 20.27
C GLY A 33 32.29 22.47 21.75
N ASN A 34 33.35 21.80 22.19
CA ASN A 34 33.79 21.74 23.58
C ASN A 34 35.19 22.31 23.82
N LYS A 35 35.66 23.18 22.98
CA LYS A 35 37.03 23.79 22.93
C LYS A 35 38.11 22.87 22.34
N TYR A 36 38.00 21.55 22.44
CA TYR A 36 38.88 20.59 21.76
C TYR A 36 38.41 20.30 20.34
N PHE A 37 37.13 20.21 20.17
CA PHE A 37 36.45 19.97 18.88
C PHE A 37 35.47 21.12 18.65
N GLY A 38 35.84 22.10 17.86
CA GLY A 38 35.02 23.25 17.52
C GLY A 38 34.86 24.32 18.61
N LYS A 39 34.28 25.44 18.23
CA LYS A 39 33.97 26.56 19.11
C LYS A 39 32.65 26.36 19.84
N THR A 40 32.60 26.92 21.05
CA THR A 40 31.35 27.07 21.81
C THR A 40 30.83 28.50 21.59
N PRO A 41 29.51 28.70 21.42
CA PRO A 41 28.93 30.03 21.37
C PRO A 41 29.29 30.81 22.63
N PRO A 42 29.69 32.09 22.51
CA PRO A 42 29.93 32.94 23.69
C PRO A 42 28.75 33.05 24.60
N LEU A 43 28.97 33.21 25.90
CA LEU A 43 27.91 33.41 26.86
C LEU A 43 27.07 34.63 26.49
N GLY A 44 25.74 34.50 26.50
CA GLY A 44 24.82 35.57 26.11
C GLY A 44 24.57 35.73 24.62
N SER A 45 25.13 34.84 23.79
CA SER A 45 24.82 34.84 22.33
C SER A 45 23.39 34.51 22.06
N GLU A 46 22.78 35.24 21.15
CA GLU A 46 21.48 34.86 20.55
C GLU A 46 21.72 33.80 19.48
N ILE A 47 20.96 32.70 19.58
CA ILE A 47 21.03 31.57 18.62
C ILE A 47 19.76 31.60 17.80
N ARG A 48 19.89 31.91 16.51
CA ARG A 48 18.81 31.82 15.54
C ARG A 48 18.88 30.48 14.83
N ILE A 49 17.80 29.69 14.93
CA ILE A 49 17.68 28.37 14.32
C ILE A 49 16.64 28.46 13.20
N GLU A 50 17.06 28.09 11.99
CA GLU A 50 16.17 27.92 10.85
C GLU A 50 16.05 26.42 10.54
N TYR A 51 14.84 25.91 10.55
CA TYR A 51 14.57 24.50 10.31
C TYR A 51 13.32 24.31 9.46
N MET A 52 13.27 23.20 8.73
CA MET A 52 12.06 22.78 8.02
C MET A 52 11.26 21.82 8.89
N GLN A 53 9.97 22.06 8.96
CA GLN A 53 9.01 21.15 9.58
C GLN A 53 8.22 20.48 8.47
N THR A 54 8.04 19.18 8.56
CA THR A 54 7.25 18.38 7.60
C THR A 54 6.05 17.76 8.29
N SER A 55 5.01 17.52 7.52
CA SER A 55 3.81 16.82 8.00
C SER A 55 3.92 15.29 7.86
N GLY A 56 5.13 14.76 7.56
CA GLY A 56 5.32 13.33 7.34
C GLY A 56 4.44 12.81 6.21
N GLU A 57 3.71 11.72 6.44
CA GLU A 57 2.76 11.16 5.47
C GLU A 57 1.66 12.13 5.07
N GLY A 58 1.26 13.05 5.97
CA GLY A 58 0.28 14.09 5.68
C GLY A 58 0.72 15.13 4.66
N GLY A 59 2.01 15.14 4.29
CA GLY A 59 2.56 15.97 3.22
C GLY A 59 2.44 15.36 1.82
N ASN A 60 1.99 14.12 1.70
CA ASN A 60 1.77 13.47 0.41
C ASN A 60 0.50 14.03 -0.24
N VAL A 61 0.60 14.41 -1.52
CA VAL A 61 -0.49 15.03 -2.27
C VAL A 61 -0.65 14.29 -3.60
N ARG A 62 -1.89 14.02 -3.98
CA ARG A 62 -2.22 13.32 -5.24
C ARG A 62 -2.27 14.28 -6.42
N GLU A 63 -2.04 13.72 -7.60
CA GLU A 63 -2.30 14.42 -8.86
C GLU A 63 -3.77 14.80 -8.98
N GLY A 64 -4.04 16.04 -9.40
CA GLY A 64 -5.39 16.56 -9.53
C GLY A 64 -6.07 16.96 -8.21
N GLU A 65 -5.39 16.82 -7.07
CA GLU A 65 -5.90 17.25 -5.78
C GLU A 65 -5.92 18.76 -5.68
N ASP A 66 -7.02 19.32 -5.15
CA ASP A 66 -7.13 20.73 -4.84
C ASP A 66 -6.24 21.04 -3.63
N VAL A 67 -5.27 21.93 -3.83
CA VAL A 67 -4.36 22.36 -2.78
C VAL A 67 -4.66 23.81 -2.43
N ASN A 68 -5.02 24.05 -1.19
CA ASN A 68 -5.27 25.40 -0.69
C ASN A 68 -3.93 26.08 -0.34
N PHE A 69 -3.43 26.90 -1.24
CA PHE A 69 -2.36 27.85 -0.95
C PHE A 69 -2.97 29.14 -0.43
N LYS A 70 -2.36 29.66 0.63
CA LYS A 70 -2.68 31.01 1.10
C LYS A 70 -1.75 32.00 0.45
N TRP A 71 -2.26 32.78 -0.47
CA TRP A 71 -1.53 33.90 -1.07
C TRP A 71 -1.44 35.04 -0.07
N ILE A 72 -0.25 35.59 0.11
CA ILE A 72 0.02 36.68 1.06
C ILE A 72 -0.15 38.01 0.37
N ASP A 73 0.21 38.08 -0.92
CA ASP A 73 0.14 39.29 -1.71
C ASP A 73 -1.17 39.37 -2.51
N SER A 74 -1.67 40.58 -2.74
CA SER A 74 -2.79 40.85 -3.62
C SER A 74 -2.34 40.90 -5.07
N GLY A 75 -3.20 40.49 -5.98
CA GLY A 75 -3.06 40.71 -7.42
C GLY A 75 -3.75 41.99 -7.86
N TYR A 76 -3.45 42.47 -9.07
CA TYR A 76 -4.15 43.56 -9.70
C TYR A 76 -4.80 43.10 -10.99
N SER A 77 -6.06 43.50 -11.23
CA SER A 77 -6.73 43.27 -12.49
C SER A 77 -6.10 44.16 -13.62
N LEU A 78 -6.45 43.86 -14.88
CA LEU A 78 -5.99 44.66 -15.98
C LEU A 78 -6.47 46.14 -15.89
N ASP A 79 -7.54 46.39 -15.17
CA ASP A 79 -8.11 47.70 -14.91
C ASP A 79 -7.49 48.38 -13.68
N GLY A 80 -6.52 47.72 -13.02
CA GLY A 80 -5.79 48.24 -11.84
C GLY A 80 -6.53 48.08 -10.53
N GLU A 81 -7.62 47.33 -10.44
CA GLU A 81 -8.29 47.01 -9.20
C GLU A 81 -7.57 45.90 -8.43
N GLU A 82 -7.48 46.05 -7.13
CA GLU A 82 -6.88 45.04 -6.25
C GLU A 82 -7.77 43.79 -6.17
N VAL A 83 -7.20 42.62 -6.42
CA VAL A 83 -7.89 41.34 -6.41
C VAL A 83 -7.29 40.43 -5.37
N ASP A 84 -8.14 39.87 -4.50
CA ASP A 84 -7.72 38.82 -3.58
C ASP A 84 -7.48 37.52 -4.36
N LEU A 85 -6.21 37.10 -4.44
CA LEU A 85 -5.80 35.90 -5.16
C LEU A 85 -6.33 34.61 -4.52
N ASN A 86 -6.65 34.62 -3.23
CA ASN A 86 -7.21 33.44 -2.55
C ASN A 86 -8.63 33.11 -3.03
N THR A 87 -9.37 34.11 -3.49
CA THR A 87 -10.73 33.94 -4.03
C THR A 87 -10.74 33.79 -5.55
N ALA A 88 -9.78 34.40 -6.23
CA ALA A 88 -9.72 34.44 -7.69
C ALA A 88 -9.03 33.22 -8.32
N LEU A 89 -8.16 32.53 -7.57
CA LEU A 89 -7.35 31.43 -8.10
C LEU A 89 -7.71 30.10 -7.42
N THR A 90 -7.81 29.06 -8.23
CA THR A 90 -7.85 27.67 -7.77
C THR A 90 -6.57 26.98 -8.17
N THR A 91 -6.00 26.20 -7.28
CA THR A 91 -4.75 25.48 -7.53
C THR A 91 -4.95 23.99 -7.44
N LYS A 92 -4.39 23.25 -8.39
CA LYS A 92 -4.40 21.79 -8.43
C LYS A 92 -2.99 21.27 -8.57
N MET A 93 -2.72 20.15 -7.91
CA MET A 93 -1.44 19.48 -8.11
C MET A 93 -1.37 18.85 -9.50
N SER A 94 -0.34 19.19 -10.25
CA SER A 94 -0.09 18.63 -11.58
C SER A 94 0.64 17.29 -11.53
N LYS A 95 1.27 16.96 -10.41
CA LYS A 95 2.05 15.73 -10.20
C LYS A 95 1.89 15.23 -8.78
N LEU A 96 2.00 13.91 -8.63
CA LEU A 96 1.99 13.24 -7.34
C LEU A 96 3.20 13.67 -6.49
N ILE A 97 2.99 14.04 -5.22
CA ILE A 97 4.03 14.23 -4.21
C ILE A 97 3.95 13.05 -3.24
N THR A 98 5.01 12.27 -3.16
CA THR A 98 5.11 11.06 -2.35
C THR A 98 6.42 11.01 -1.56
N PHE A 99 6.65 9.91 -0.84
CA PHE A 99 7.77 9.68 0.07
C PHE A 99 7.76 10.51 1.35
N GLY A 100 6.68 11.22 1.66
CA GLY A 100 6.44 11.67 3.02
C GLY A 100 6.18 10.46 3.91
N SER A 101 6.95 10.31 4.99
CA SER A 101 6.78 9.22 5.95
C SER A 101 6.84 9.77 7.37
N ASN A 102 6.08 9.13 8.27
CA ASN A 102 6.16 9.43 9.69
C ASN A 102 7.46 8.86 10.28
N PRO A 103 7.92 9.35 11.43
CA PRO A 103 9.08 8.81 12.12
C PRO A 103 8.93 7.31 12.36
N GLU A 104 10.01 6.57 12.15
CA GLU A 104 10.03 5.13 12.38
C GLU A 104 9.80 4.82 13.86
N PRO A 105 8.86 3.91 14.20
CA PRO A 105 8.65 3.48 15.58
C PRO A 105 9.90 2.80 16.15
N THR A 106 10.26 3.08 17.40
CA THR A 106 11.43 2.51 18.06
C THR A 106 11.46 0.98 18.07
N ALA A 107 10.28 0.34 18.11
CA ALA A 107 10.17 -1.11 18.04
C ALA A 107 10.63 -1.66 16.68
N LEU A 108 10.27 -0.97 15.61
CA LEU A 108 10.69 -1.31 14.24
C LEU A 108 12.19 -1.07 14.05
N THR A 109 12.71 0.06 14.54
CA THR A 109 14.16 0.36 14.54
C THR A 109 14.96 -0.75 15.22
N ARG A 110 14.50 -1.24 16.39
CA ARG A 110 15.17 -2.35 17.08
C ARG A 110 15.19 -3.65 16.28
N LEU A 111 14.15 -3.92 15.51
CA LEU A 111 14.06 -5.10 14.65
C LEU A 111 14.96 -5.00 13.42
N ILE A 112 15.02 -3.81 12.82
CA ILE A 112 15.72 -3.57 11.55
C ILE A 112 17.21 -3.27 11.77
N ALA A 113 17.59 -2.60 12.87
CA ALA A 113 18.97 -2.19 13.12
C ALA A 113 20.02 -3.31 12.99
N PRO A 114 19.80 -4.55 13.49
CA PRO A 114 20.77 -5.64 13.31
C PRO A 114 20.95 -6.08 11.86
N LYS A 115 19.87 -5.99 11.04
CA LYS A 115 19.93 -6.29 9.60
C LYS A 115 20.69 -5.19 8.87
N THR A 116 20.37 -3.93 9.19
CA THR A 116 20.93 -2.74 8.57
C THR A 116 22.43 -2.61 8.79
N SER A 117 22.92 -2.98 9.98
CA SER A 117 24.35 -2.90 10.31
C SER A 117 25.22 -3.90 9.53
N ARG A 118 24.61 -4.90 8.89
CA ARG A 118 25.33 -5.91 8.08
C ARG A 118 25.45 -5.52 6.61
N SER A 119 24.74 -4.50 6.14
CA SER A 119 24.65 -4.13 4.73
C SER A 119 25.30 -2.76 4.49
N PHE A 120 26.64 -2.73 4.41
CA PHE A 120 27.39 -1.52 4.06
C PHE A 120 27.58 -1.34 2.56
N VAL A 121 27.48 -2.43 1.79
CA VAL A 121 27.69 -2.43 0.34
C VAL A 121 26.53 -3.16 -0.33
N LEU A 122 25.98 -2.55 -1.36
CA LEU A 122 24.92 -3.13 -2.19
C LEU A 122 25.54 -4.03 -3.27
N ALA A 123 25.97 -5.24 -2.87
CA ALA A 123 26.69 -6.16 -3.72
C ALA A 123 25.80 -7.33 -4.21
N ASN A 124 24.78 -7.70 -3.47
CA ASN A 124 23.88 -8.81 -3.79
C ASN A 124 22.40 -8.39 -3.63
N PRO A 125 21.43 -9.15 -4.19
CA PRO A 125 20.02 -8.81 -4.11
C PRO A 125 19.52 -8.54 -2.69
N ASP A 126 19.90 -9.38 -1.72
CA ASP A 126 19.47 -9.24 -0.32
C ASP A 126 19.84 -7.88 0.28
N ASN A 127 21.01 -7.34 -0.11
CA ASN A 127 21.45 -6.03 0.39
C ASN A 127 20.56 -4.90 -0.13
N TYR A 128 20.07 -5.01 -1.38
CA TYR A 128 19.11 -4.05 -1.93
C TYR A 128 17.75 -4.15 -1.24
N ILE A 129 17.27 -5.35 -0.95
CA ILE A 129 16.03 -5.56 -0.20
C ILE A 129 16.14 -4.88 1.16
N ILE A 130 17.19 -5.18 1.95
CA ILE A 130 17.41 -4.60 3.27
C ILE A 130 17.54 -3.07 3.20
N PHE A 131 18.22 -2.55 2.16
CA PHE A 131 18.39 -1.13 1.97
C PHE A 131 17.06 -0.42 1.70
N LEU A 132 16.22 -0.99 0.85
CA LEU A 132 14.93 -0.39 0.44
C LEU A 132 13.84 -0.56 1.51
N GLU A 133 13.85 -1.66 2.28
CA GLU A 133 12.94 -1.84 3.42
C GLU A 133 13.05 -0.73 4.48
N LYS A 134 14.23 -0.07 4.59
CA LYS A 134 14.42 1.07 5.49
C LYS A 134 13.49 2.24 5.23
N PHE A 135 13.10 2.43 4.00
CA PHE A 135 12.25 3.56 3.63
C PHE A 135 10.80 3.39 4.07
N ASN A 136 10.40 2.17 4.50
CA ASN A 136 9.03 1.87 4.95
C ASN A 136 7.95 2.44 4.01
N TYR A 137 8.26 2.50 2.72
CA TYR A 137 7.39 3.03 1.66
C TYR A 137 6.76 1.92 0.84
N PHE A 138 7.38 0.76 0.83
CA PHE A 138 6.97 -0.38 0.02
C PHE A 138 6.26 -1.43 0.86
N SER A 139 5.21 -2.03 0.30
CA SER A 139 4.57 -3.22 0.86
C SER A 139 5.34 -4.49 0.47
N VAL A 140 5.93 -4.50 -0.72
CA VAL A 140 6.78 -5.58 -1.22
C VAL A 140 8.05 -4.99 -1.77
N VAL A 141 9.17 -5.57 -1.34
CA VAL A 141 10.50 -5.31 -1.88
C VAL A 141 11.11 -6.66 -2.20
N ASP A 142 11.51 -6.86 -3.44
CA ASP A 142 12.25 -8.03 -3.87
C ASP A 142 13.34 -7.64 -4.87
N ALA A 143 14.39 -8.42 -4.88
CA ALA A 143 15.51 -8.21 -5.78
C ALA A 143 16.05 -9.55 -6.25
N TYR A 144 16.44 -9.63 -7.51
CA TYR A 144 17.00 -10.85 -8.10
C TYR A 144 17.98 -10.51 -9.22
N THR A 145 18.72 -11.51 -9.65
CA THR A 145 19.70 -11.42 -10.73
C THR A 145 19.30 -12.35 -11.88
N THR A 146 20.05 -12.28 -12.98
CA THR A 146 19.91 -13.20 -14.10
C THR A 146 20.14 -14.67 -13.73
N PHE A 147 20.91 -14.95 -12.68
CA PHE A 147 21.10 -16.31 -12.18
C PHE A 147 19.82 -16.92 -11.60
N ASP A 148 18.90 -16.08 -11.16
CA ASP A 148 17.62 -16.49 -10.59
C ASP A 148 16.55 -16.67 -11.69
N ASP A 149 16.85 -16.24 -12.94
CA ASP A 149 15.91 -16.29 -14.05
C ASP A 149 16.63 -16.56 -15.38
N GLN A 150 16.41 -17.77 -15.95
CA GLN A 150 17.05 -18.26 -17.16
C GLN A 150 16.70 -17.46 -18.44
N TYR A 151 15.70 -16.60 -18.37
CA TYR A 151 15.24 -15.80 -19.50
C TYR A 151 15.88 -14.41 -19.59
N LEU A 152 16.77 -14.09 -18.67
CA LEU A 152 17.48 -12.80 -18.64
C LEU A 152 18.92 -13.00 -19.10
N ASP A 153 19.32 -12.31 -20.16
CA ASP A 153 20.63 -12.47 -20.81
C ASP A 153 21.70 -11.45 -20.34
N ASP A 154 21.32 -10.50 -19.47
CA ASP A 154 22.20 -9.40 -19.07
C ASP A 154 22.99 -9.71 -17.79
N ASP A 155 24.31 -9.69 -17.85
CA ASP A 155 25.18 -9.81 -16.69
C ASP A 155 25.24 -8.51 -15.87
N ASN A 156 25.48 -8.62 -14.56
CA ASN A 156 25.64 -7.50 -13.62
C ASN A 156 24.43 -6.59 -13.46
N ILE A 157 23.23 -7.08 -13.71
CA ILE A 157 21.99 -6.36 -13.45
C ILE A 157 21.31 -6.90 -12.20
N ILE A 158 20.89 -5.99 -11.33
CA ILE A 158 19.97 -6.26 -10.23
C ILE A 158 18.57 -5.76 -10.66
N TYR A 159 17.64 -6.68 -10.70
CA TYR A 159 16.24 -6.40 -10.96
C TYR A 159 15.51 -6.19 -9.63
N LEU A 160 14.85 -5.03 -9.48
CA LEU A 160 14.07 -4.68 -8.30
C LEU A 160 12.59 -4.80 -8.62
N PHE A 161 11.88 -5.60 -7.85
CA PHE A 161 10.43 -5.68 -7.89
C PHE A 161 9.87 -4.97 -6.66
N LEU A 162 9.16 -3.86 -6.88
CA LEU A 162 8.73 -2.93 -5.83
C LEU A 162 7.24 -2.66 -5.93
N ILE A 163 6.51 -2.92 -4.86
CA ILE A 163 5.11 -2.54 -4.73
C ILE A 163 4.98 -1.51 -3.61
N PRO A 164 4.42 -0.33 -3.90
CA PRO A 164 4.22 0.70 -2.88
C PRO A 164 3.24 0.27 -1.80
N ASP A 165 3.38 0.82 -0.61
CA ASP A 165 2.42 0.62 0.48
C ASP A 165 1.16 1.47 0.22
N ILE A 166 0.11 0.80 -0.24
CA ILE A 166 -1.14 1.44 -0.62
C ILE A 166 -1.81 2.14 0.56
N LYS A 167 -1.67 1.62 1.80
CA LYS A 167 -2.23 2.28 2.99
C LYS A 167 -1.78 3.72 3.12
N LYS A 168 -0.52 4.00 2.81
CA LYS A 168 0.06 5.35 2.87
C LYS A 168 -0.40 6.27 1.75
N ARG A 169 -1.01 5.69 0.72
CA ARG A 169 -1.59 6.43 -0.40
C ARG A 169 -3.09 6.66 -0.26
N LEU A 170 -3.76 5.96 0.68
CA LEU A 170 -5.18 6.10 0.94
C LEU A 170 -5.48 7.39 1.71
N LYS A 171 -6.60 8.01 1.37
CA LYS A 171 -7.20 9.09 2.15
C LYS A 171 -8.26 8.53 3.12
N ASN A 172 -8.63 9.35 4.10
CA ASN A 172 -9.77 9.07 4.95
C ASN A 172 -11.00 8.79 4.07
N ASN A 173 -11.69 7.70 4.31
CA ASN A 173 -12.85 7.19 3.57
C ASN A 173 -12.56 6.44 2.26
N GLU A 174 -11.32 6.20 1.87
CA GLU A 174 -10.98 5.32 0.77
C GLU A 174 -10.64 3.92 1.29
N ASN A 175 -10.94 2.92 0.48
CA ASN A 175 -10.64 1.53 0.77
C ASN A 175 -9.93 0.89 -0.44
N TYR A 176 -9.43 -0.34 -0.27
CA TYR A 176 -8.75 -1.09 -1.32
C TYR A 176 -9.53 -1.12 -2.66
N PHE A 177 -10.86 -1.25 -2.59
CA PHE A 177 -11.71 -1.39 -3.78
C PHE A 177 -12.04 -0.07 -4.47
N SER A 178 -11.86 1.08 -3.79
CA SER A 178 -12.18 2.41 -4.32
C SER A 178 -11.02 3.10 -5.02
N VAL A 179 -9.78 2.69 -4.75
CA VAL A 179 -8.59 3.34 -5.34
C VAL A 179 -8.36 2.93 -6.79
N PRO A 180 -7.94 3.85 -7.67
CA PRO A 180 -7.58 3.53 -9.05
C PRO A 180 -6.40 2.55 -9.14
N GLN A 181 -6.39 1.70 -10.16
CA GLN A 181 -5.34 0.69 -10.37
C GLN A 181 -3.92 1.30 -10.40
N LYS A 182 -3.77 2.50 -10.95
CA LYS A 182 -2.47 3.22 -11.01
C LYS A 182 -1.80 3.48 -9.66
N PHE A 183 -2.53 3.36 -8.53
CA PHE A 183 -1.94 3.54 -7.20
C PHE A 183 -1.19 2.31 -6.70
N PHE A 184 -1.37 1.17 -7.36
CA PHE A 184 -0.70 -0.08 -6.99
C PHE A 184 0.69 -0.25 -7.63
N THR A 185 1.05 0.61 -8.57
CA THR A 185 2.36 0.63 -9.22
C THR A 185 3.12 1.90 -8.85
N LEU A 186 4.43 1.89 -9.09
CA LEU A 186 5.25 3.09 -8.97
C LEU A 186 4.99 4.02 -10.15
N THR A 187 5.19 5.30 -9.93
CA THR A 187 5.23 6.30 -10.99
C THR A 187 6.68 6.50 -11.44
N ASP A 188 6.90 6.98 -12.67
CA ASP A 188 8.24 7.28 -13.21
C ASP A 188 9.08 8.16 -12.27
N GLN A 189 8.42 9.07 -11.54
CA GLN A 189 9.10 9.95 -10.58
C GLN A 189 9.56 9.19 -9.34
N GLU A 190 8.75 8.26 -8.85
CA GLU A 190 9.09 7.42 -7.70
C GLU A 190 10.21 6.45 -8.07
N GLU A 191 10.16 5.86 -9.25
CA GLU A 191 11.23 5.01 -9.78
C GLU A 191 12.55 5.78 -9.89
N SER A 192 12.51 6.96 -10.52
CA SER A 192 13.68 7.82 -10.64
C SER A 192 14.25 8.19 -9.26
N LYS A 193 13.37 8.47 -8.29
CA LYS A 193 13.80 8.79 -6.93
C LYS A 193 14.44 7.60 -6.22
N VAL A 194 13.90 6.40 -6.38
CA VAL A 194 14.48 5.17 -5.83
C VAL A 194 15.88 4.95 -6.40
N LEU A 195 16.02 5.01 -7.73
CA LEU A 195 17.30 4.83 -8.40
C LEU A 195 18.32 5.89 -7.95
N ASN A 196 17.93 7.16 -7.90
CA ASN A 196 18.81 8.23 -7.42
C ASN A 196 19.20 8.01 -5.95
N THR A 197 18.29 7.53 -5.10
CA THR A 197 18.60 7.24 -3.69
C THR A 197 19.62 6.12 -3.56
N ILE A 198 19.55 5.09 -4.41
CA ILE A 198 20.54 4.01 -4.46
C ILE A 198 21.91 4.54 -4.92
N GLU A 199 21.94 5.37 -5.97
CA GLU A 199 23.18 5.99 -6.46
C GLU A 199 23.81 6.93 -5.43
N ASP A 200 23.02 7.83 -4.85
CA ASP A 200 23.45 8.82 -3.87
C ASP A 200 23.91 8.18 -2.54
N SER A 201 23.51 6.95 -2.26
CA SER A 201 23.94 6.24 -1.06
C SER A 201 25.46 5.99 -1.02
N GLY A 202 26.11 5.99 -2.19
CA GLY A 202 27.52 5.65 -2.34
C GLY A 202 27.87 4.18 -1.97
N SER A 203 26.85 3.37 -1.70
CA SER A 203 26.99 1.96 -1.27
C SER A 203 26.88 0.97 -2.43
N LYS A 204 26.42 1.43 -3.61
CA LYS A 204 26.27 0.60 -4.80
C LYS A 204 27.63 0.25 -5.41
N VAL A 205 27.79 -1.00 -5.86
CA VAL A 205 28.97 -1.39 -6.65
C VAL A 205 28.90 -0.70 -8.02
N VAL A 206 30.00 -0.06 -8.42
CA VAL A 206 30.05 0.80 -9.62
C VAL A 206 29.67 0.07 -10.91
N THR A 207 29.99 -1.22 -11.00
CA THR A 207 29.73 -2.04 -12.19
C THR A 207 28.32 -2.60 -12.24
N THR A 208 27.54 -2.47 -11.17
CA THR A 208 26.17 -3.03 -11.11
C THR A 208 25.17 -2.05 -11.67
N LEU A 209 24.36 -2.48 -12.60
CA LEU A 209 23.16 -1.78 -13.05
C LEU A 209 21.95 -2.19 -12.19
N VAL A 210 21.04 -1.25 -11.97
CA VAL A 210 19.81 -1.52 -11.26
C VAL A 210 18.64 -1.18 -12.17
N LYS A 211 17.73 -2.12 -12.34
CA LYS A 211 16.51 -1.94 -13.12
C LYS A 211 15.30 -2.21 -12.23
N ILE A 212 14.28 -1.37 -12.30
CA ILE A 212 12.99 -1.62 -11.66
C ILE A 212 12.12 -2.38 -12.65
N VAL A 213 11.48 -3.45 -12.16
CA VAL A 213 10.59 -4.29 -12.95
C VAL A 213 9.15 -3.87 -12.68
N GLU A 214 8.42 -3.56 -13.73
CA GLU A 214 6.99 -3.29 -13.63
C GLU A 214 6.22 -4.55 -13.21
N PRO A 215 5.28 -4.45 -12.25
CA PRO A 215 4.43 -5.57 -11.88
C PRO A 215 3.50 -5.99 -13.02
N GLU A 216 3.44 -7.29 -13.29
CA GLU A 216 2.41 -7.87 -14.14
C GLU A 216 1.09 -7.95 -13.38
N ILE A 217 0.14 -7.11 -13.75
CA ILE A 217 -1.15 -7.03 -13.05
C ILE A 217 -2.07 -8.13 -13.55
N VAL A 218 -2.46 -9.02 -12.65
CA VAL A 218 -3.46 -10.06 -12.89
C VAL A 218 -4.72 -9.73 -12.11
N LYS A 219 -5.84 -9.61 -12.82
CA LYS A 219 -7.12 -9.24 -12.21
C LYS A 219 -7.94 -10.46 -11.83
N TYR A 220 -8.52 -10.37 -10.65
CA TYR A 220 -9.41 -11.39 -10.11
C TYR A 220 -10.73 -10.76 -9.69
N VAL A 221 -11.81 -11.50 -9.88
CA VAL A 221 -13.13 -11.21 -9.36
C VAL A 221 -13.39 -12.08 -8.14
N LEU A 222 -13.88 -11.47 -7.08
CA LEU A 222 -14.23 -12.15 -5.84
C LEU A 222 -15.75 -12.35 -5.75
N ASN A 223 -16.20 -13.59 -5.71
CA ASN A 223 -17.58 -13.95 -5.49
C ASN A 223 -17.78 -14.42 -4.06
N ILE A 224 -18.73 -13.82 -3.36
CA ILE A 224 -19.08 -14.13 -1.98
C ILE A 224 -20.57 -14.51 -1.94
N SER A 225 -20.85 -15.72 -1.47
CA SER A 225 -22.21 -16.16 -1.20
C SER A 225 -22.35 -16.43 0.29
N LEU A 226 -23.22 -15.68 0.96
CA LEU A 226 -23.40 -15.80 2.40
C LEU A 226 -24.85 -16.05 2.79
N VAL A 227 -24.97 -16.70 3.94
CA VAL A 227 -26.23 -16.87 4.66
C VAL A 227 -26.15 -16.04 5.93
N VAL A 228 -27.18 -15.26 6.21
CA VAL A 228 -27.26 -14.38 7.38
C VAL A 228 -28.39 -14.78 8.30
N PHE A 229 -28.16 -14.61 9.61
CA PHE A 229 -29.18 -14.81 10.64
C PHE A 229 -30.31 -13.79 10.52
N GLU A 230 -31.53 -14.19 10.94
CA GLU A 230 -32.65 -13.26 11.06
C GLU A 230 -32.37 -12.19 12.11
N GLY A 231 -32.78 -10.95 11.82
CA GLY A 231 -32.64 -9.81 12.74
C GLY A 231 -31.43 -8.91 12.45
N TYR A 232 -30.51 -9.32 11.61
CA TYR A 232 -29.37 -8.48 11.23
C TYR A 232 -29.62 -7.72 9.92
N SER A 233 -29.10 -6.48 9.86
CA SER A 233 -29.17 -5.64 8.66
C SER A 233 -28.15 -6.12 7.62
N GLN A 234 -28.61 -6.43 6.42
CA GLN A 234 -27.74 -6.88 5.32
C GLN A 234 -26.74 -5.80 4.92
N ASP A 235 -27.12 -4.52 4.93
CA ASP A 235 -26.25 -3.40 4.54
C ASP A 235 -25.10 -3.21 5.55
N VAL A 236 -25.38 -3.38 6.85
CA VAL A 236 -24.35 -3.31 7.89
C VAL A 236 -23.36 -4.47 7.75
N ILE A 237 -23.87 -5.69 7.54
CA ILE A 237 -23.02 -6.87 7.33
C ILE A 237 -22.14 -6.68 6.11
N LYS A 238 -22.68 -6.22 4.97
CA LYS A 238 -21.92 -5.91 3.76
C LYS A 238 -20.82 -4.89 4.02
N SER A 239 -21.17 -3.78 4.66
CA SER A 239 -20.21 -2.72 4.97
C SER A 239 -19.04 -3.24 5.82
N ASN A 240 -19.33 -4.05 6.83
CA ASN A 240 -18.33 -4.67 7.70
C ASN A 240 -17.45 -5.67 6.92
N ILE A 241 -18.05 -6.50 6.07
CA ILE A 241 -17.31 -7.44 5.22
C ILE A 241 -16.36 -6.68 4.29
N ILE A 242 -16.84 -5.63 3.61
CA ILE A 242 -16.04 -4.82 2.69
C ILE A 242 -14.87 -4.15 3.43
N SER A 243 -15.12 -3.61 4.62
CA SER A 243 -14.08 -3.01 5.45
C SER A 243 -13.01 -4.03 5.84
N ASN A 244 -13.41 -5.19 6.35
CA ASN A 244 -12.49 -6.24 6.79
C ASN A 244 -11.69 -6.82 5.62
N LEU A 245 -12.32 -7.03 4.46
CA LEU A 245 -11.64 -7.49 3.24
C LEU A 245 -10.66 -6.43 2.71
N SER A 246 -11.05 -5.15 2.73
CA SER A 246 -10.15 -4.06 2.36
C SER A 246 -8.91 -4.04 3.25
N ASP A 247 -9.09 -4.15 4.56
CA ASP A 247 -7.97 -4.20 5.51
C ASP A 247 -7.09 -5.43 5.29
N TYR A 248 -7.67 -6.57 4.95
CA TYR A 248 -6.92 -7.76 4.61
C TYR A 248 -6.05 -7.55 3.37
N PHE A 249 -6.64 -7.12 2.24
CA PHE A 249 -5.89 -6.91 0.99
C PHE A 249 -4.85 -5.81 1.08
N LEU A 250 -5.05 -4.79 1.90
CA LEU A 250 -4.07 -3.75 2.17
C LEU A 250 -2.89 -4.24 3.03
N ASN A 251 -3.09 -5.31 3.82
CA ASN A 251 -2.06 -5.88 4.70
C ASN A 251 -1.39 -7.14 4.15
N VAL A 252 -1.96 -7.75 3.11
CA VAL A 252 -1.40 -8.97 2.52
C VAL A 252 -0.02 -8.67 1.93
N ARG A 253 0.99 -9.24 2.56
CA ARG A 253 2.39 -9.21 2.11
C ARG A 253 2.85 -10.57 1.56
N ARG A 254 1.92 -11.51 1.43
CA ARG A 254 2.22 -12.83 0.87
C ARG A 254 2.52 -12.69 -0.62
N ARG A 255 3.58 -13.34 -1.06
CA ARG A 255 4.05 -13.29 -2.44
C ARG A 255 3.82 -14.61 -3.19
N ASP A 256 3.42 -15.65 -2.48
CA ASP A 256 3.25 -17.00 -2.98
C ASP A 256 1.79 -17.35 -3.22
N LEU A 257 0.92 -16.99 -2.28
CA LEU A 257 -0.47 -17.47 -2.24
C LEU A 257 -1.39 -16.50 -1.51
N ILE A 258 -2.62 -16.33 -2.01
CA ILE A 258 -3.74 -15.72 -1.28
C ILE A 258 -4.80 -16.81 -1.03
N PRO A 259 -4.88 -17.35 0.20
CA PRO A 259 -5.81 -18.42 0.51
C PRO A 259 -7.27 -17.94 0.55
N SER A 260 -8.15 -18.65 -0.11
CA SER A 260 -9.61 -18.45 -0.02
C SER A 260 -10.11 -18.65 1.41
N SER A 261 -9.50 -19.58 2.15
CA SER A 261 -9.80 -19.85 3.55
C SER A 261 -9.56 -18.67 4.50
N ASP A 262 -8.59 -17.82 4.22
CA ASP A 262 -8.37 -16.60 5.02
C ASP A 262 -9.55 -15.64 4.88
N LEU A 263 -10.09 -15.51 3.65
CA LEU A 263 -11.26 -14.68 3.39
C LEU A 263 -12.54 -15.26 4.03
N VAL A 264 -12.72 -16.56 3.94
CA VAL A 264 -13.82 -17.25 4.64
C VAL A 264 -13.77 -16.93 6.14
N ARG A 265 -12.62 -17.11 6.79
CA ARG A 265 -12.45 -16.81 8.22
C ARG A 265 -12.75 -15.35 8.57
N ILE A 266 -12.32 -14.41 7.72
CA ILE A 266 -12.56 -12.97 7.94
C ILE A 266 -14.04 -12.64 7.86
N ILE A 267 -14.75 -13.24 6.90
CA ILE A 267 -16.18 -12.99 6.69
C ILE A 267 -17.02 -13.68 7.77
N GLU A 268 -16.68 -14.92 8.17
CA GLU A 268 -17.37 -15.64 9.25
C GLU A 268 -17.26 -14.93 10.60
N ASN A 269 -16.18 -14.18 10.84
CA ASN A 269 -16.03 -13.37 12.05
C ASN A 269 -16.92 -12.13 12.09
N VAL A 270 -17.64 -11.80 11.02
CA VAL A 270 -18.59 -10.69 11.01
C VAL A 270 -19.87 -11.12 11.71
N GLU A 271 -20.29 -10.34 12.71
CA GLU A 271 -21.50 -10.61 13.46
C GLU A 271 -22.73 -10.65 12.54
N GLY A 272 -23.53 -11.72 12.65
CA GLY A 272 -24.72 -11.93 11.84
C GLY A 272 -24.53 -12.84 10.62
N VAL A 273 -23.30 -13.25 10.30
CA VAL A 273 -23.03 -14.26 9.26
C VAL A 273 -23.17 -15.65 9.85
N ASP A 274 -23.93 -16.52 9.16
CA ASP A 274 -24.12 -17.93 9.53
C ASP A 274 -23.15 -18.84 8.77
N SER A 275 -23.05 -18.65 7.47
CA SER A 275 -22.10 -19.39 6.63
C SER A 275 -21.71 -18.58 5.41
N VAL A 276 -20.53 -18.86 4.87
CA VAL A 276 -19.99 -18.18 3.70
C VAL A 276 -19.30 -19.16 2.76
N ASN A 277 -19.43 -18.87 1.47
CA ASN A 277 -18.62 -19.49 0.43
C ASN A 277 -17.97 -18.40 -0.41
N VAL A 278 -16.68 -18.56 -0.66
CA VAL A 278 -15.84 -17.62 -1.40
C VAL A 278 -15.25 -18.31 -2.62
N SER A 279 -15.26 -17.65 -3.76
CA SER A 279 -14.59 -18.15 -4.96
C SER A 279 -13.99 -17.00 -5.77
N PHE A 280 -12.89 -17.29 -6.47
CA PHE A 280 -12.22 -16.36 -7.36
C PHE A 280 -12.47 -16.73 -8.82
N ILE A 281 -12.52 -15.70 -9.67
CA ILE A 281 -12.48 -15.84 -11.13
C ILE A 281 -11.28 -15.05 -11.62
N SER A 282 -10.36 -15.70 -12.36
CA SER A 282 -9.19 -15.04 -12.94
C SER A 282 -9.49 -14.52 -14.34
N GLU A 283 -9.07 -13.28 -14.62
CA GLU A 283 -9.09 -12.71 -15.98
C GLU A 283 -8.39 -13.64 -16.99
N LEU A 284 -7.25 -14.21 -16.62
CA LEU A 284 -6.47 -15.12 -17.46
C LEU A 284 -7.24 -16.39 -17.81
N ASN A 285 -8.02 -16.94 -16.89
CA ASN A 285 -8.82 -18.12 -17.14
C ASN A 285 -9.90 -17.88 -18.16
N GLU A 286 -10.57 -16.76 -18.02
CA GLU A 286 -11.69 -16.43 -18.89
C GLU A 286 -11.23 -15.98 -20.28
N THR A 287 -10.06 -15.42 -20.44
CA THR A 287 -9.51 -14.99 -21.73
C THR A 287 -8.77 -16.10 -22.47
N SER A 288 -8.07 -17.01 -21.78
CA SER A 288 -7.21 -18.03 -22.42
C SER A 288 -7.87 -19.36 -22.73
N LYS A 289 -9.04 -19.69 -22.16
CA LYS A 289 -9.76 -20.95 -22.44
C LYS A 289 -10.36 -21.04 -23.85
N LYS A 290 -9.57 -21.04 -24.88
CA LYS A 290 -10.03 -21.51 -26.19
C LYS A 290 -10.19 -23.05 -26.15
N GLY A 291 -11.39 -23.51 -25.78
CA GLY A 291 -11.86 -24.83 -26.18
C GLY A 291 -11.70 -26.01 -25.22
N ASN A 292 -11.13 -25.87 -24.02
CA ASN A 292 -11.07 -27.00 -23.08
C ASN A 292 -11.60 -26.63 -21.68
N PRO A 293 -12.81 -27.07 -21.30
CA PRO A 293 -13.38 -26.80 -19.98
C PRO A 293 -12.64 -27.51 -18.83
N SER A 294 -11.78 -28.49 -19.15
CA SER A 294 -10.99 -29.25 -18.16
C SER A 294 -9.57 -28.71 -17.98
N ALA A 295 -9.21 -27.58 -18.61
CA ALA A 295 -7.89 -27.00 -18.40
C ALA A 295 -7.80 -26.45 -16.96
N PRO A 296 -6.64 -26.64 -16.29
CA PRO A 296 -6.43 -26.09 -14.96
C PRO A 296 -6.62 -24.58 -14.97
N LEU A 297 -7.12 -24.05 -13.87
CA LEU A 297 -7.35 -22.62 -13.69
C LEU A 297 -5.98 -21.93 -13.60
N ILE A 298 -5.71 -20.96 -14.49
CA ILE A 298 -4.45 -20.19 -14.46
C ILE A 298 -4.55 -19.17 -13.33
N GLY A 299 -3.55 -19.17 -12.44
CA GLY A 299 -3.51 -18.27 -11.29
C GLY A 299 -4.45 -18.66 -10.14
N ILE A 300 -5.14 -19.79 -10.24
CA ILE A 300 -5.96 -20.36 -9.16
C ILE A 300 -5.63 -21.85 -9.07
N ASP A 301 -5.33 -22.32 -7.87
CA ASP A 301 -5.04 -23.74 -7.62
C ASP A 301 -6.31 -24.60 -7.46
N ASP A 302 -6.10 -25.91 -7.23
CA ASP A 302 -7.19 -26.86 -7.03
C ASP A 302 -7.99 -26.61 -5.72
N MET A 303 -7.43 -25.86 -4.78
CA MET A 303 -8.06 -25.47 -3.52
C MET A 303 -8.89 -24.18 -3.68
N GLY A 304 -8.79 -23.51 -4.83
CA GLY A 304 -9.45 -22.25 -5.11
C GLY A 304 -8.68 -21.02 -4.59
N ASP A 305 -7.41 -21.17 -4.29
CA ASP A 305 -6.54 -20.12 -3.80
C ASP A 305 -5.83 -19.39 -4.97
N ILE A 306 -5.56 -18.09 -4.83
CA ILE A 306 -4.80 -17.35 -5.85
C ILE A 306 -3.32 -17.68 -5.68
N VAL A 307 -2.72 -18.27 -6.72
CA VAL A 307 -1.28 -18.50 -6.82
C VAL A 307 -0.63 -17.31 -7.51
N ILE A 308 0.36 -16.72 -6.86
CA ILE A 308 1.05 -15.52 -7.33
C ILE A 308 2.34 -15.93 -8.02
N GLY A 309 2.47 -15.61 -9.31
CA GLY A 309 3.69 -15.82 -10.08
C GLY A 309 4.78 -14.80 -9.77
N LYS A 310 5.95 -15.04 -10.31
CA LYS A 310 7.08 -14.10 -10.22
C LYS A 310 6.70 -12.79 -10.92
N ASN A 311 6.92 -11.68 -10.24
CA ASN A 311 6.58 -10.32 -10.70
C ASN A 311 5.08 -10.06 -10.94
N GLU A 312 4.20 -10.95 -10.53
CA GLU A 312 2.76 -10.73 -10.60
C GLU A 312 2.25 -9.91 -9.41
N LEU A 313 1.27 -9.07 -9.70
CA LEU A 313 0.50 -8.32 -8.71
C LEU A 313 -0.98 -8.69 -8.86
N PRO A 314 -1.51 -9.58 -8.01
CA PRO A 314 -2.91 -9.93 -8.03
C PRO A 314 -3.75 -8.78 -7.50
N LEU A 315 -4.75 -8.35 -8.26
CA LEU A 315 -5.69 -7.32 -7.86
C LEU A 315 -7.13 -7.81 -7.95
N ILE A 316 -7.93 -7.53 -6.93
CA ILE A 316 -9.38 -7.75 -7.00
C ILE A 316 -10.00 -6.56 -7.75
N ARG A 317 -10.11 -6.71 -9.08
CA ARG A 317 -10.52 -5.65 -9.99
C ARG A 317 -11.38 -6.19 -11.13
N GLY A 318 -12.30 -5.34 -11.59
CA GLY A 318 -13.03 -5.52 -12.82
C GLY A 318 -12.33 -4.87 -14.02
N GLY A 319 -13.12 -4.30 -14.93
CA GLY A 319 -12.65 -3.63 -16.14
C GLY A 319 -12.28 -4.59 -17.26
N TRP A 320 -12.80 -5.84 -17.25
CA TRP A 320 -12.58 -6.84 -18.29
C TRP A 320 -13.87 -7.59 -18.65
N LYS A 321 -13.84 -8.34 -19.74
CA LYS A 321 -14.98 -9.15 -20.22
C LYS A 321 -14.57 -10.62 -20.32
N ASP A 322 -15.48 -11.47 -19.93
CA ASP A 322 -15.33 -12.91 -20.14
C ASP A 322 -15.62 -13.30 -21.61
N ARG A 323 -15.46 -14.57 -21.94
CA ARG A 323 -15.73 -15.13 -23.27
C ARG A 323 -17.18 -15.05 -23.69
N ASN A 324 -18.08 -15.04 -22.75
CA ASN A 324 -19.53 -14.97 -22.98
C ASN A 324 -19.94 -13.50 -23.22
N GLY A 325 -18.99 -12.55 -23.12
CA GLY A 325 -19.24 -11.13 -23.25
C GLY A 325 -19.74 -10.46 -21.97
N ILE A 326 -19.77 -11.17 -20.84
CA ILE A 326 -20.12 -10.60 -19.54
C ILE A 326 -19.00 -9.63 -19.12
N ALA A 327 -19.37 -8.36 -18.93
CA ALA A 327 -18.44 -7.35 -18.46
C ALA A 327 -18.44 -7.32 -16.94
N TYR A 328 -17.25 -7.47 -16.33
CA TYR A 328 -17.02 -7.23 -14.92
C TYR A 328 -16.58 -5.78 -14.73
N GLU A 329 -17.39 -4.98 -14.03
CA GLU A 329 -17.09 -3.59 -13.76
C GLU A 329 -16.30 -3.45 -12.46
N ASP A 330 -15.53 -2.36 -12.30
CA ASP A 330 -14.91 -2.06 -11.01
C ASP A 330 -15.99 -1.63 -10.01
N GLY A 331 -16.06 -2.33 -8.89
CA GLY A 331 -17.01 -2.02 -7.83
C GLY A 331 -17.52 -3.26 -7.11
N ILE A 332 -18.42 -3.02 -6.15
CA ILE A 332 -19.03 -4.01 -5.30
C ILE A 332 -20.52 -4.07 -5.68
N PHE A 333 -20.95 -5.22 -6.13
CA PHE A 333 -22.32 -5.41 -6.64
C PHE A 333 -22.98 -6.65 -6.06
N ASP A 334 -24.32 -6.64 -6.04
CA ASP A 334 -25.15 -7.77 -5.60
C ASP A 334 -25.74 -8.55 -6.77
N ASP A 335 -26.16 -7.82 -7.79
CA ASP A 335 -27.01 -8.27 -8.89
C ASP A 335 -26.37 -8.10 -10.27
N ARG A 336 -25.17 -7.51 -10.33
CA ARG A 336 -24.39 -7.35 -11.57
C ARG A 336 -22.95 -7.83 -11.38
N PRO A 337 -22.31 -8.29 -12.47
CA PRO A 337 -20.91 -8.66 -12.42
C PRO A 337 -20.01 -7.47 -12.10
N GLY A 338 -19.21 -7.59 -11.03
CA GLY A 338 -18.26 -6.58 -10.57
C GLY A 338 -16.98 -7.19 -10.04
N SER A 339 -16.05 -6.38 -9.57
CA SER A 339 -14.82 -6.87 -8.95
C SER A 339 -15.09 -7.66 -7.66
N VAL A 340 -16.15 -7.29 -6.93
CA VAL A 340 -16.65 -8.05 -5.78
C VAL A 340 -18.14 -8.23 -5.94
N ASN A 341 -18.59 -9.48 -5.92
CA ASN A 341 -20.00 -9.83 -6.00
C ASN A 341 -20.44 -10.45 -4.69
N ILE A 342 -21.45 -9.88 -4.04
CA ILE A 342 -21.97 -10.36 -2.75
C ILE A 342 -23.41 -10.78 -2.92
N SER A 343 -23.70 -12.07 -2.78
CA SER A 343 -25.05 -12.62 -2.75
C SER A 343 -25.43 -13.04 -1.34
N ILE A 344 -26.54 -12.52 -0.82
CA ILE A 344 -27.00 -12.79 0.54
C ILE A 344 -28.29 -13.58 0.52
N LYS A 345 -28.31 -14.71 1.22
CA LYS A 345 -29.51 -15.49 1.49
C LYS A 345 -29.87 -15.34 2.96
N ARG A 346 -31.17 -15.14 3.26
CA ARG A 346 -31.66 -15.19 4.64
C ARG A 346 -32.03 -16.62 5.00
N VAL A 347 -31.64 -17.05 6.19
CA VAL A 347 -32.25 -18.27 6.77
C VAL A 347 -33.67 -17.91 7.16
N THR A 348 -34.60 -18.24 6.33
CA THR A 348 -36.00 -18.25 6.75
C THR A 348 -36.22 -19.49 7.60
N LYS A 349 -36.45 -19.33 8.90
CA LYS A 349 -36.84 -20.39 9.84
C LYS A 349 -38.21 -21.00 9.51
N GLN A 350 -38.61 -20.96 8.26
CA GLN A 350 -39.87 -21.48 7.81
C GLN A 350 -39.72 -22.84 7.19
N THR A 351 -39.52 -23.92 7.84
CA THR A 351 -40.01 -25.18 7.22
C THR A 351 -39.89 -26.38 8.13
N THR A 352 -38.95 -26.38 9.08
CA THR A 352 -38.77 -27.60 9.89
C THR A 352 -39.85 -27.75 10.99
N ASN A 353 -40.28 -26.63 11.58
CA ASN A 353 -41.27 -26.69 12.67
C ASN A 353 -42.70 -26.81 12.15
N THR A 354 -43.05 -26.23 10.99
CA THR A 354 -44.39 -26.28 10.45
C THR A 354 -44.71 -27.67 9.84
N LEU A 355 -43.74 -28.29 9.17
CA LEU A 355 -43.89 -29.64 8.63
C LEU A 355 -43.94 -30.70 9.75
N LEU A 356 -43.08 -30.60 10.77
CA LEU A 356 -43.14 -31.48 11.95
C LEU A 356 -44.42 -31.28 12.76
N PHE A 357 -44.94 -30.06 12.85
CA PHE A 357 -46.20 -29.78 13.53
C PHE A 357 -47.40 -30.33 12.72
N GLN A 358 -47.41 -30.16 11.41
CA GLN A 358 -48.44 -30.72 10.53
C GLN A 358 -48.40 -32.26 10.49
N GLU A 359 -47.24 -32.90 10.43
CA GLU A 359 -47.11 -34.36 10.50
C GLU A 359 -47.56 -34.92 11.86
N ASN A 360 -47.22 -34.22 12.95
CA ASN A 360 -47.67 -34.63 14.29
C ASN A 360 -49.19 -34.43 14.48
N MET A 361 -49.74 -33.32 13.97
CA MET A 361 -51.18 -33.09 13.99
C MET A 361 -51.95 -34.13 13.14
N ASN A 362 -51.45 -34.50 11.96
CA ASN A 362 -52.05 -35.55 11.11
C ASN A 362 -51.94 -36.93 11.76
N LYS A 363 -50.90 -37.20 12.53
CA LYS A 363 -50.81 -38.47 13.31
C LYS A 363 -51.74 -38.50 14.51
N ILE A 364 -52.15 -37.38 15.05
CA ILE A 364 -53.10 -37.28 16.17
C ILE A 364 -54.53 -37.34 15.66
N MET A 365 -54.83 -36.78 14.49
CA MET A 365 -56.18 -36.77 13.90
C MET A 365 -56.58 -38.10 13.23
N ASN A 366 -55.62 -38.95 12.91
CA ASN A 366 -55.84 -40.28 12.31
C ASN A 366 -55.74 -41.43 13.32
N LYS A 367 -55.79 -41.14 14.62
CA LYS A 367 -56.03 -42.07 15.71
C LYS A 367 -57.42 -41.84 16.33
#